data_b7e9d82ec9aeb92d376a2c07728d6c4c
#
_entry.id   b7e9d82ec9aeb92d376a2c07728d6c4c
#
_cell.length_a   1.000
_cell.length_b   1.000
_cell.length_c   1.000
_cell.angle_alpha   90.00
_cell.angle_beta   90.00
_cell.angle_gamma   90.00
#
_symmetry.space_group_name_H-M   'P 1'
#
loop_
_entity.id
_entity.type
_entity.pdbx_description
1 polymer ?
#
loop_
_entity_poly.entity_id
_entity_poly.type
_entity_poly.pdbx_seq_one_letter_code
_entity_poly.pdbx_strand_id
1 'polypeptide(L)'
;MPDARQPAADEFSEIERLFRPLTGGVAGAFDLLDDAAVVPQRLGFDLVITKDAIVGGVHFPEGERPDLIARKLVRVNLSDLAAKAAEPFGCFLAVAWPGAFGPADRAGFAAGLGEDLRSFGMALLGGDTVSTPGPFTASLTALGWVPEGAMVRRAGAKAGDIVAVSGTVGDGGLGLAAVRGEIEDADGWLVGRYRLPTPRLDLRDILRGEASAAADVSDGLVADAGHIARASGLRLSLDLDRLPLSAPAVRWLAAQPDRGMALVRLATSGDDYEVIATFAGSVPAGFVRIGEVSTGAGVEVSAAGRDVPVARGGWRHL
;
A
#
# COMPACT_ATOMS: atom_id res chain seq x y z
N MET A 1 1.61 -39.96 -36.40
CA MET A 1 2.09 -38.58 -36.34
C MET A 1 2.37 -38.25 -34.90
N PRO A 2 3.63 -38.09 -34.47
CA PRO A 2 3.87 -37.70 -33.09
C PRO A 2 3.48 -36.23 -32.89
N ASP A 3 2.72 -36.03 -31.87
CA ASP A 3 2.26 -34.74 -31.34
C ASP A 3 3.47 -33.83 -31.07
N ALA A 4 3.58 -32.75 -31.83
CA ALA A 4 4.57 -31.72 -31.61
C ALA A 4 4.14 -30.90 -30.38
N ARG A 5 4.40 -31.44 -29.19
CA ARG A 5 4.35 -30.64 -27.96
C ARG A 5 5.35 -29.50 -28.14
N GLN A 6 4.85 -28.28 -28.25
CA GLN A 6 5.70 -27.10 -28.07
C GLN A 6 6.51 -27.34 -26.79
N PRO A 7 7.85 -27.18 -26.83
CA PRO A 7 8.64 -27.27 -25.60
C PRO A 7 8.02 -26.29 -24.59
N ALA A 8 7.78 -26.78 -23.37
CA ALA A 8 7.39 -25.90 -22.29
C ALA A 8 8.40 -24.75 -22.26
N ALA A 9 7.92 -23.52 -22.31
CA ALA A 9 8.79 -22.36 -22.23
C ALA A 9 9.62 -22.53 -20.95
N ASP A 10 10.95 -22.59 -21.09
CA ASP A 10 11.81 -22.68 -19.94
C ASP A 10 11.80 -21.35 -19.17
N GLU A 11 12.23 -21.37 -17.95
CA GLU A 11 12.24 -20.21 -17.04
C GLU A 11 12.94 -19.00 -17.68
N PHE A 12 14.11 -19.20 -18.30
CA PHE A 12 14.89 -18.13 -18.90
C PHE A 12 14.17 -17.49 -20.09
N SER A 13 13.52 -18.28 -20.94
CA SER A 13 12.68 -17.77 -22.03
C SER A 13 11.49 -16.94 -21.52
N GLU A 14 10.91 -17.30 -20.41
CA GLU A 14 9.84 -16.49 -19.77
C GLU A 14 10.39 -15.20 -19.19
N ILE A 15 11.52 -15.22 -18.50
CA ILE A 15 12.18 -14.02 -17.95
C ILE A 15 12.51 -13.06 -19.11
N GLU A 16 13.13 -13.54 -20.18
CA GLU A 16 13.47 -12.71 -21.34
C GLU A 16 12.23 -12.08 -21.98
N ARG A 17 11.17 -12.84 -22.16
CA ARG A 17 9.97 -12.38 -22.85
C ARG A 17 9.08 -11.49 -21.99
N LEU A 18 8.90 -11.80 -20.68
CA LEU A 18 7.92 -11.17 -19.82
C LEU A 18 8.52 -10.07 -18.94
N PHE A 19 9.71 -10.31 -18.38
CA PHE A 19 10.27 -9.46 -17.34
C PHE A 19 11.40 -8.54 -17.82
N ARG A 20 12.25 -8.99 -18.76
CA ARG A 20 13.31 -8.15 -19.32
C ARG A 20 12.81 -6.80 -19.87
N PRO A 21 11.67 -6.71 -20.59
CA PRO A 21 11.16 -5.41 -21.06
C PRO A 21 10.82 -4.44 -19.93
N LEU A 22 10.58 -4.94 -18.70
CA LEU A 22 10.22 -4.14 -17.54
C LEU A 22 11.41 -3.44 -16.87
N THR A 23 12.65 -3.74 -17.31
CA THR A 23 13.85 -3.01 -16.88
C THR A 23 13.85 -1.58 -17.37
N GLY A 24 13.04 -1.27 -18.40
CA GLY A 24 12.99 0.06 -18.99
C GLY A 24 14.34 0.53 -19.56
N GLY A 25 15.31 -0.39 -19.77
CA GLY A 25 16.67 -0.07 -20.23
C GLY A 25 17.55 0.58 -19.16
N VAL A 26 17.20 0.47 -17.88
CA VAL A 26 18.05 0.94 -16.77
C VAL A 26 19.35 0.14 -16.76
N ALA A 27 20.48 0.82 -16.97
CA ALA A 27 21.78 0.18 -17.14
C ALA A 27 22.17 -0.76 -15.98
N GLY A 28 21.82 -0.39 -14.75
CA GLY A 28 22.12 -1.19 -13.56
C GLY A 28 21.31 -2.48 -13.42
N ALA A 29 20.28 -2.69 -14.23
CA ALA A 29 19.51 -3.94 -14.29
C ALA A 29 20.15 -4.98 -15.22
N PHE A 30 21.14 -4.60 -16.04
CA PHE A 30 21.88 -5.46 -16.97
C PHE A 30 20.97 -6.34 -17.83
N ASP A 31 19.77 -5.84 -18.20
CA ASP A 31 18.75 -6.59 -18.95
C ASP A 31 18.32 -7.92 -18.30
N LEU A 32 18.46 -8.06 -16.98
CA LEU A 32 18.27 -9.30 -16.20
C LEU A 32 19.15 -10.47 -16.69
N LEU A 33 20.33 -10.19 -17.20
CA LEU A 33 21.29 -11.19 -17.70
C LEU A 33 22.44 -11.46 -16.72
N ASP A 34 22.50 -10.75 -15.61
CA ASP A 34 23.52 -10.90 -14.56
C ASP A 34 22.87 -11.37 -13.26
N ASP A 35 23.69 -11.94 -12.36
CA ASP A 35 23.26 -12.47 -11.06
C ASP A 35 22.80 -11.38 -10.09
N ALA A 36 23.14 -10.11 -10.36
CA ALA A 36 22.84 -8.99 -9.50
C ALA A 36 22.62 -7.69 -10.28
N ALA A 37 21.98 -6.73 -9.65
CA ALA A 37 21.81 -5.38 -10.15
C ALA A 37 22.70 -4.38 -9.43
N VAL A 38 22.99 -3.26 -10.06
CA VAL A 38 23.68 -2.13 -9.46
C VAL A 38 22.75 -0.94 -9.35
N VAL A 39 22.58 -0.43 -8.14
CA VAL A 39 21.96 0.88 -7.90
C VAL A 39 23.07 1.91 -7.71
N PRO A 40 23.29 2.79 -8.70
CA PRO A 40 24.37 3.77 -8.61
C PRO A 40 24.08 4.77 -7.49
N GLN A 41 25.12 5.23 -6.82
CA GLN A 41 25.00 6.27 -5.80
C GLN A 41 24.43 7.56 -6.39
N ARG A 42 23.42 8.15 -5.73
CA ARG A 42 22.89 9.49 -6.03
C ARG A 42 23.35 10.44 -4.92
N LEU A 43 24.34 11.30 -5.23
CA LEU A 43 24.91 12.23 -4.26
C LEU A 43 23.86 13.19 -3.69
N GLY A 44 23.83 13.38 -2.36
CA GLY A 44 22.87 14.23 -1.66
C GLY A 44 21.47 13.57 -1.49
N PHE A 45 21.38 12.25 -1.71
CA PHE A 45 20.14 11.49 -1.50
C PHE A 45 20.38 10.22 -0.68
N ASP A 46 19.39 9.86 0.13
CA ASP A 46 19.27 8.57 0.78
C ASP A 46 18.44 7.62 -0.07
N LEU A 47 18.85 6.34 -0.12
CA LEU A 47 18.06 5.28 -0.71
C LEU A 47 17.10 4.72 0.34
N VAL A 48 15.80 4.91 0.12
CA VAL A 48 14.74 4.34 0.93
C VAL A 48 14.32 3.00 0.32
N ILE A 49 14.23 1.97 1.16
CA ILE A 49 13.89 0.61 0.75
C ILE A 49 12.71 0.14 1.59
N THR A 50 11.69 -0.37 0.92
CA THR A 50 10.57 -1.07 1.57
C THR A 50 10.31 -2.43 0.92
N LYS A 51 9.54 -3.28 1.58
CA LYS A 51 9.25 -4.62 1.12
C LYS A 51 7.91 -5.12 1.65
N ASP A 52 7.02 -5.48 0.72
CA ASP A 52 5.77 -6.15 1.01
C ASP A 52 5.64 -7.48 0.27
N ALA A 53 4.82 -8.35 0.82
CA ALA A 53 4.44 -9.61 0.21
C ALA A 53 2.92 -9.75 0.17
N ILE A 54 2.41 -10.35 -0.89
CA ILE A 54 1.00 -10.70 -1.02
C ILE A 54 0.82 -12.20 -1.23
N VAL A 55 -0.23 -12.75 -0.63
CA VAL A 55 -0.56 -14.18 -0.67
C VAL A 55 -2.02 -14.34 -1.08
N GLY A 56 -2.27 -15.21 -2.04
CA GLY A 56 -3.63 -15.56 -2.48
C GLY A 56 -4.47 -16.13 -1.33
N GLY A 57 -5.74 -15.75 -1.25
CA GLY A 57 -6.64 -16.11 -0.15
C GLY A 57 -6.43 -15.30 1.14
N VAL A 58 -5.35 -14.51 1.24
CA VAL A 58 -5.06 -13.63 2.40
C VAL A 58 -5.20 -12.16 2.01
N HIS A 59 -4.43 -11.70 1.03
CA HIS A 59 -4.38 -10.28 0.62
C HIS A 59 -5.27 -9.96 -0.60
N PHE A 60 -5.72 -10.98 -1.28
CA PHE A 60 -6.68 -10.92 -2.37
C PHE A 60 -7.43 -12.25 -2.48
N PRO A 61 -8.68 -12.26 -3.00
CA PRO A 61 -9.47 -13.49 -3.10
C PRO A 61 -8.86 -14.46 -4.12
N GLU A 62 -9.14 -15.74 -3.94
CA GLU A 62 -8.82 -16.75 -4.95
C GLU A 62 -9.52 -16.43 -6.28
N GLY A 63 -8.83 -16.66 -7.39
CA GLY A 63 -9.34 -16.37 -8.73
C GLY A 63 -9.29 -14.90 -9.14
N GLU A 64 -8.62 -14.03 -8.36
CA GLU A 64 -8.39 -12.65 -8.78
C GLU A 64 -7.53 -12.59 -10.05
N ARG A 65 -7.76 -11.61 -10.89
CA ARG A 65 -7.05 -11.41 -12.15
C ARG A 65 -5.56 -11.16 -11.92
N PRO A 66 -4.66 -11.87 -12.63
CA PRO A 66 -3.22 -11.73 -12.43
C PRO A 66 -2.67 -10.32 -12.63
N ASP A 67 -3.21 -9.56 -13.58
CA ASP A 67 -2.82 -8.16 -13.81
C ASP A 67 -3.17 -7.25 -12.62
N LEU A 68 -4.32 -7.47 -11.99
CA LEU A 68 -4.73 -6.71 -10.79
C LEU A 68 -3.88 -7.10 -9.56
N ILE A 69 -3.52 -8.38 -9.43
CA ILE A 69 -2.61 -8.85 -8.37
C ILE A 69 -1.27 -8.13 -8.48
N ALA A 70 -0.68 -8.09 -9.68
CA ALA A 70 0.59 -7.42 -9.93
C ALA A 70 0.53 -5.93 -9.60
N ARG A 71 -0.53 -5.25 -10.05
CA ARG A 71 -0.73 -3.83 -9.81
C ARG A 71 -0.96 -3.52 -8.32
N LYS A 72 -1.76 -4.35 -7.62
CA LYS A 72 -1.92 -4.20 -6.16
C LYS A 72 -0.55 -4.31 -5.47
N LEU A 73 0.27 -5.32 -5.81
CA LEU A 73 1.59 -5.51 -5.24
C LEU A 73 2.51 -4.29 -5.41
N VAL A 74 2.51 -3.68 -6.59
CA VAL A 74 3.28 -2.43 -6.83
C VAL A 74 2.76 -1.31 -5.95
N ARG A 75 1.45 -1.11 -5.91
CA ARG A 75 0.81 0.04 -5.25
C ARG A 75 0.91 0.01 -3.73
N VAL A 76 0.84 -1.17 -3.11
CA VAL A 76 1.03 -1.30 -1.66
C VAL A 76 2.45 -0.92 -1.26
N ASN A 77 3.47 -1.36 -2.00
CA ASN A 77 4.86 -0.94 -1.78
C ASN A 77 5.09 0.55 -2.04
N LEU A 78 4.42 1.11 -3.06
CA LEU A 78 4.49 2.55 -3.34
C LEU A 78 3.81 3.39 -2.25
N SER A 79 2.83 2.85 -1.53
CA SER A 79 2.21 3.50 -0.38
C SER A 79 3.23 3.78 0.73
N ASP A 80 4.08 2.81 1.04
CA ASP A 80 5.19 3.02 1.96
C ASP A 80 6.12 4.14 1.49
N LEU A 81 6.59 4.10 0.22
CA LEU A 81 7.47 5.12 -0.32
C LEU A 81 6.82 6.52 -0.28
N ALA A 82 5.51 6.60 -0.57
CA ALA A 82 4.75 7.84 -0.48
C ALA A 82 4.73 8.40 0.93
N ALA A 83 4.43 7.56 1.94
CA ALA A 83 4.43 7.96 3.35
C ALA A 83 5.83 8.35 3.87
N LYS A 84 6.91 7.90 3.21
CA LYS A 84 8.30 8.28 3.50
C LYS A 84 8.79 9.45 2.67
N ALA A 85 7.93 10.05 1.85
CA ALA A 85 8.22 11.14 0.93
C ALA A 85 9.32 10.81 -0.09
N ALA A 86 9.49 9.51 -0.42
CA ALA A 86 10.50 9.02 -1.35
C ALA A 86 9.98 9.01 -2.80
N GLU A 87 10.85 9.40 -3.73
CA GLU A 87 10.61 9.31 -5.17
C GLU A 87 10.88 7.87 -5.63
N PRO A 88 9.89 7.15 -6.20
CA PRO A 88 10.10 5.80 -6.69
C PRO A 88 11.21 5.72 -7.73
N PHE A 89 11.96 4.63 -7.73
CA PHE A 89 13.08 4.42 -8.66
C PHE A 89 13.02 3.05 -9.32
N GLY A 90 12.94 1.98 -8.54
CA GLY A 90 12.99 0.63 -9.07
C GLY A 90 12.54 -0.42 -8.06
N CYS A 91 12.50 -1.67 -8.49
CA CYS A 91 12.10 -2.77 -7.61
C CYS A 91 12.78 -4.09 -7.94
N PHE A 92 12.77 -5.00 -6.97
CA PHE A 92 13.06 -6.42 -7.13
C PHE A 92 11.78 -7.21 -6.85
N LEU A 93 11.52 -8.24 -7.66
CA LEU A 93 10.33 -9.08 -7.55
C LEU A 93 10.74 -10.53 -7.26
N ALA A 94 10.19 -11.12 -6.21
CA ALA A 94 10.19 -12.57 -6.03
C ALA A 94 8.76 -13.10 -6.18
N VAL A 95 8.57 -14.14 -7.01
CA VAL A 95 7.24 -14.71 -7.26
C VAL A 95 7.27 -16.22 -7.21
N ALA A 96 6.32 -16.81 -6.47
CA ALA A 96 6.07 -18.24 -6.39
C ALA A 96 4.75 -18.58 -7.09
N TRP A 97 4.86 -19.27 -8.23
CA TRP A 97 3.73 -19.62 -9.10
C TRP A 97 3.08 -20.93 -8.65
N PRO A 98 1.78 -20.93 -8.31
CA PRO A 98 1.05 -22.17 -8.14
C PRO A 98 0.84 -22.88 -9.49
N GLY A 99 0.72 -24.20 -9.46
CA GLY A 99 0.52 -24.97 -10.68
C GLY A 99 -0.71 -24.62 -11.52
N ALA A 100 -1.69 -23.93 -10.91
CA ALA A 100 -2.87 -23.41 -11.61
C ALA A 100 -2.58 -22.19 -12.50
N PHE A 101 -1.45 -21.47 -12.30
CA PHE A 101 -1.09 -20.30 -13.10
C PHE A 101 -0.37 -20.74 -14.39
N GLY A 102 -1.11 -20.73 -15.49
CA GLY A 102 -0.59 -21.04 -16.82
C GLY A 102 0.21 -19.88 -17.45
N PRO A 103 0.73 -20.08 -18.67
CA PRO A 103 1.48 -19.04 -19.40
C PRO A 103 0.68 -17.73 -19.63
N ALA A 104 -0.65 -17.83 -19.78
CA ALA A 104 -1.51 -16.65 -19.96
C ALA A 104 -1.61 -15.83 -18.66
N ASP A 105 -1.70 -16.51 -17.50
CA ASP A 105 -1.78 -15.85 -16.20
C ASP A 105 -0.46 -15.12 -15.87
N ARG A 106 0.67 -15.79 -16.13
CA ARG A 106 2.00 -15.18 -15.97
C ARG A 106 2.22 -13.98 -16.88
N ALA A 107 1.75 -14.07 -18.13
CA ALA A 107 1.78 -12.95 -19.07
C ALA A 107 0.86 -11.80 -18.59
N GLY A 108 -0.34 -12.10 -18.08
CA GLY A 108 -1.24 -11.13 -17.49
C GLY A 108 -0.62 -10.40 -16.29
N PHE A 109 0.01 -11.16 -15.39
CA PHE A 109 0.73 -10.60 -14.25
C PHE A 109 1.86 -9.64 -14.68
N ALA A 110 2.71 -10.08 -15.63
CA ALA A 110 3.80 -9.25 -16.14
C ALA A 110 3.28 -7.98 -16.85
N ALA A 111 2.16 -8.08 -17.58
CA ALA A 111 1.53 -6.93 -18.20
C ALA A 111 1.04 -5.90 -17.18
N GLY A 112 0.34 -6.35 -16.13
CA GLY A 112 -0.11 -5.49 -15.03
C GLY A 112 1.06 -4.86 -14.27
N LEU A 113 2.09 -5.65 -13.97
CA LEU A 113 3.33 -5.15 -13.37
C LEU A 113 3.92 -4.03 -14.23
N GLY A 114 4.11 -4.26 -15.52
CA GLY A 114 4.69 -3.29 -16.44
C GLY A 114 3.84 -2.04 -16.63
N GLU A 115 2.51 -2.14 -16.53
CA GLU A 115 1.62 -0.97 -16.57
C GLU A 115 1.91 -0.03 -15.40
N ASP A 116 1.94 -0.54 -14.16
CA ASP A 116 2.16 0.31 -12.99
C ASP A 116 3.64 0.74 -12.87
N LEU A 117 4.62 -0.10 -13.22
CA LEU A 117 6.02 0.34 -13.25
C LEU A 117 6.21 1.55 -14.16
N ARG A 118 5.66 1.53 -15.37
CA ARG A 118 5.70 2.69 -16.29
C ARG A 118 4.95 3.89 -15.75
N SER A 119 3.75 3.68 -15.19
CA SER A 119 2.90 4.76 -14.68
C SER A 119 3.56 5.51 -13.52
N PHE A 120 4.35 4.82 -12.71
CA PHE A 120 5.02 5.39 -11.53
C PHE A 120 6.52 5.65 -11.72
N GLY A 121 7.04 5.51 -12.95
CA GLY A 121 8.43 5.80 -13.28
C GLY A 121 9.43 4.83 -12.63
N MET A 122 9.03 3.58 -12.42
CA MET A 122 9.87 2.54 -11.84
C MET A 122 10.41 1.56 -12.89
N ALA A 123 11.51 0.90 -12.56
CA ALA A 123 12.10 -0.17 -13.35
C ALA A 123 12.19 -1.47 -12.53
N LEU A 124 12.03 -2.61 -13.18
CA LEU A 124 12.40 -3.89 -12.61
C LEU A 124 13.93 -4.05 -12.69
N LEU A 125 14.57 -4.21 -11.54
CA LEU A 125 16.03 -4.31 -11.44
C LEU A 125 16.51 -5.75 -11.36
N GLY A 126 15.64 -6.67 -10.91
CA GLY A 126 15.96 -8.07 -10.74
C GLY A 126 14.84 -8.81 -10.01
N GLY A 127 15.09 -10.06 -9.71
CA GLY A 127 14.11 -10.85 -8.97
C GLY A 127 14.38 -12.34 -9.03
N ASP A 128 13.38 -13.10 -8.61
CA ASP A 128 13.40 -14.55 -8.62
C ASP A 128 12.02 -15.11 -8.98
N THR A 129 11.98 -16.26 -9.64
CA THR A 129 10.75 -16.94 -9.99
C THR A 129 10.86 -18.43 -9.68
N VAL A 130 9.92 -18.91 -8.88
CA VAL A 130 9.88 -20.31 -8.44
C VAL A 130 8.48 -20.90 -8.58
N SER A 131 8.37 -22.20 -8.52
CA SER A 131 7.08 -22.90 -8.45
C SER A 131 6.72 -23.23 -6.99
N THR A 132 5.42 -23.22 -6.67
CA THR A 132 4.94 -23.61 -5.34
C THR A 132 3.73 -24.56 -5.44
N PRO A 133 3.62 -25.55 -4.53
CA PRO A 133 2.40 -26.33 -4.35
C PRO A 133 1.32 -25.56 -3.56
N GLY A 134 1.69 -24.44 -2.94
CA GLY A 134 0.80 -23.58 -2.14
C GLY A 134 0.09 -22.49 -2.96
N PRO A 135 -0.48 -21.50 -2.29
CA PRO A 135 -1.14 -20.38 -2.95
C PRO A 135 -0.12 -19.51 -3.70
N PHE A 136 -0.62 -18.70 -4.63
CA PHE A 136 0.18 -17.65 -5.25
C PHE A 136 0.80 -16.77 -4.15
N THR A 137 2.09 -16.54 -4.28
CA THR A 137 2.82 -15.65 -3.36
C THR A 137 3.79 -14.80 -4.15
N ALA A 138 3.77 -13.52 -3.92
CA ALA A 138 4.75 -12.61 -4.50
C ALA A 138 5.22 -11.60 -3.46
N SER A 139 6.48 -11.20 -3.56
CA SER A 139 7.08 -10.16 -2.73
C SER A 139 7.83 -9.18 -3.61
N LEU A 140 7.60 -7.89 -3.38
CA LEU A 140 8.27 -6.82 -4.09
C LEU A 140 9.10 -6.01 -3.09
N THR A 141 10.35 -5.74 -3.43
CA THR A 141 11.19 -4.79 -2.72
C THR A 141 11.26 -3.53 -3.55
N ALA A 142 10.66 -2.44 -3.07
CA ALA A 142 10.66 -1.17 -3.77
C ALA A 142 11.75 -0.24 -3.23
N LEU A 143 12.38 0.49 -4.15
CA LEU A 143 13.44 1.45 -3.88
C LEU A 143 12.98 2.84 -4.32
N GLY A 144 13.31 3.83 -3.50
CA GLY A 144 13.04 5.24 -3.80
C GLY A 144 14.12 6.15 -3.26
N TRP A 145 14.18 7.36 -3.78
CA TRP A 145 15.15 8.38 -3.38
C TRP A 145 14.47 9.47 -2.57
N VAL A 146 15.13 9.94 -1.53
CA VAL A 146 14.76 11.12 -0.77
C VAL A 146 16.01 11.97 -0.56
N PRO A 147 15.94 13.31 -0.54
CA PRO A 147 17.10 14.11 -0.15
C PRO A 147 17.68 13.66 1.19
N GLU A 148 18.99 13.71 1.32
CA GLU A 148 19.71 13.22 2.51
C GLU A 148 19.12 13.76 3.81
N GLY A 149 18.79 12.85 4.74
CA GLY A 149 18.18 13.16 6.02
C GLY A 149 16.70 13.61 5.98
N ALA A 150 16.05 13.64 4.82
CA ALA A 150 14.70 14.17 4.67
C ALA A 150 13.58 13.11 4.64
N MET A 151 13.89 11.84 4.92
CA MET A 151 12.87 10.79 5.01
C MET A 151 11.91 11.06 6.18
N VAL A 152 10.62 11.13 5.89
CA VAL A 152 9.59 11.30 6.93
C VAL A 152 9.40 9.98 7.68
N ARG A 153 9.60 9.99 9.00
CA ARG A 153 9.58 8.80 9.84
C ARG A 153 8.24 8.66 10.57
N ARG A 154 7.96 7.47 11.09
CA ARG A 154 6.88 7.27 12.09
C ARG A 154 7.17 7.99 13.41
N ALA A 155 8.45 8.18 13.75
CA ALA A 155 8.92 8.96 14.90
C ALA A 155 9.07 10.43 14.51
N GLY A 156 8.71 11.34 15.42
CA GLY A 156 8.92 12.78 15.21
C GLY A 156 7.68 13.65 15.51
N ALA A 157 6.53 13.03 15.79
CA ALA A 157 5.35 13.75 16.25
C ALA A 157 5.67 14.49 17.58
N LYS A 158 5.04 15.63 17.79
CA LYS A 158 5.21 16.48 18.98
C LYS A 158 3.85 16.73 19.62
N ALA A 159 3.84 16.87 20.97
CA ALA A 159 2.62 17.29 21.66
C ALA A 159 2.15 18.66 21.13
N GLY A 160 0.88 18.77 20.78
CA GLY A 160 0.28 19.91 20.13
C GLY A 160 0.20 19.80 18.58
N ASP A 161 0.83 18.79 17.98
CA ASP A 161 0.66 18.54 16.55
C ASP A 161 -0.79 18.11 16.25
N ILE A 162 -1.24 18.45 15.05
CA ILE A 162 -2.52 18.02 14.51
C ILE A 162 -2.33 16.69 13.82
N VAL A 163 -3.20 15.71 14.09
CA VAL A 163 -3.27 14.45 13.33
C VAL A 163 -4.21 14.64 12.15
N ALA A 164 -3.73 14.30 10.97
CA ALA A 164 -4.52 14.40 9.75
C ALA A 164 -4.31 13.18 8.84
N VAL A 165 -5.28 12.92 7.95
CA VAL A 165 -5.25 11.82 7.00
C VAL A 165 -5.56 12.32 5.59
N SER A 166 -4.94 11.73 4.58
CA SER A 166 -5.23 12.00 3.17
C SER A 166 -6.46 11.22 2.69
N GLY A 167 -7.00 11.62 1.55
CA GLY A 167 -8.04 10.89 0.79
C GLY A 167 -9.26 10.49 1.60
N THR A 168 -9.69 9.22 1.50
CA THR A 168 -10.88 8.65 2.18
C THR A 168 -10.53 7.36 2.91
N VAL A 169 -11.14 7.16 4.09
CA VAL A 169 -10.87 6.04 5.00
C VAL A 169 -12.03 5.04 4.99
N GLY A 170 -11.70 3.74 5.03
CA GLY A 170 -12.64 2.63 5.09
C GLY A 170 -13.06 2.07 3.73
N ASP A 171 -12.64 2.70 2.63
CA ASP A 171 -12.97 2.23 1.29
C ASP A 171 -12.32 0.88 0.96
N GLY A 172 -11.10 0.62 1.45
CA GLY A 172 -10.41 -0.65 1.28
C GLY A 172 -11.17 -1.82 1.89
N GLY A 173 -11.55 -1.69 3.15
CA GLY A 173 -12.32 -2.72 3.86
C GLY A 173 -13.73 -2.94 3.32
N LEU A 174 -14.43 -1.86 2.94
CA LEU A 174 -15.72 -1.98 2.25
C LEU A 174 -15.55 -2.59 0.85
N GLY A 175 -14.46 -2.27 0.14
CA GLY A 175 -14.14 -2.86 -1.14
C GLY A 175 -13.91 -4.36 -1.08
N LEU A 176 -13.23 -4.85 -0.04
CA LEU A 176 -13.11 -6.29 0.22
C LEU A 176 -14.49 -6.93 0.47
N ALA A 177 -15.34 -6.28 1.27
CA ALA A 177 -16.72 -6.76 1.51
C ALA A 177 -17.54 -6.80 0.21
N ALA A 178 -17.39 -5.80 -0.66
CA ALA A 178 -18.05 -5.77 -1.97
C ALA A 178 -17.54 -6.88 -2.90
N VAL A 179 -16.22 -7.12 -2.95
CA VAL A 179 -15.64 -8.23 -3.73
C VAL A 179 -16.16 -9.58 -3.25
N ARG A 180 -16.44 -9.73 -1.95
CA ARG A 180 -17.05 -10.94 -1.37
C ARG A 180 -18.57 -11.03 -1.56
N GLY A 181 -19.20 -9.99 -2.14
CA GLY A 181 -20.67 -9.94 -2.32
C GLY A 181 -21.43 -9.69 -1.01
N GLU A 182 -20.77 -9.21 0.04
CA GLU A 182 -21.38 -8.91 1.34
C GLU A 182 -22.10 -7.55 1.34
N ILE A 183 -21.69 -6.64 0.47
CA ILE A 183 -22.31 -5.31 0.28
C ILE A 183 -22.41 -4.99 -1.22
N GLU A 184 -23.35 -4.11 -1.57
CA GLU A 184 -23.49 -3.59 -2.93
C GLU A 184 -22.48 -2.47 -3.20
N ASP A 185 -21.89 -2.49 -4.40
CA ASP A 185 -20.99 -1.44 -4.93
C ASP A 185 -21.45 -1.07 -6.36
N ALA A 186 -22.53 -0.30 -6.45
CA ALA A 186 -23.23 -0.04 -7.71
C ALA A 186 -22.36 0.70 -8.75
N ASP A 187 -21.41 1.52 -8.31
CA ASP A 187 -20.52 2.32 -9.17
C ASP A 187 -19.11 1.74 -9.29
N GLY A 188 -18.81 0.62 -8.62
CA GLY A 188 -17.52 -0.06 -8.64
C GLY A 188 -16.38 0.71 -7.94
N TRP A 189 -16.70 1.77 -7.22
CA TRP A 189 -15.70 2.60 -6.52
C TRP A 189 -14.95 1.82 -5.44
N LEU A 190 -15.69 1.14 -4.57
CA LEU A 190 -15.11 0.41 -3.43
C LEU A 190 -14.23 -0.76 -3.90
N VAL A 191 -14.72 -1.55 -4.85
CA VAL A 191 -13.95 -2.63 -5.50
C VAL A 191 -12.70 -2.08 -6.16
N GLY A 192 -12.81 -0.94 -6.85
CA GLY A 192 -11.68 -0.25 -7.46
C GLY A 192 -10.63 0.15 -6.44
N ARG A 193 -11.02 0.73 -5.32
CA ARG A 193 -10.12 1.15 -4.21
C ARG A 193 -9.41 -0.03 -3.59
N TYR A 194 -10.11 -1.13 -3.34
CA TYR A 194 -9.52 -2.36 -2.79
C TYR A 194 -8.49 -3.01 -3.74
N ARG A 195 -8.85 -3.12 -5.03
CA ARG A 195 -8.00 -3.78 -6.03
C ARG A 195 -6.81 -2.94 -6.46
N LEU A 196 -7.03 -1.64 -6.63
CA LEU A 196 -6.05 -0.70 -7.15
C LEU A 196 -5.97 0.55 -6.25
N PRO A 197 -5.42 0.43 -5.02
CA PRO A 197 -5.25 1.58 -4.15
C PRO A 197 -4.40 2.65 -4.84
N THR A 198 -4.57 3.91 -4.43
CA THR A 198 -3.84 5.04 -5.01
C THR A 198 -2.73 5.47 -4.05
N PRO A 199 -1.46 5.09 -4.30
CA PRO A 199 -0.35 5.56 -3.48
C PRO A 199 -0.21 7.08 -3.58
N ARG A 200 -0.13 7.78 -2.44
CA ARG A 200 -0.14 9.24 -2.34
C ARG A 200 1.20 9.89 -2.66
N LEU A 201 1.77 9.54 -3.79
CA LEU A 201 3.06 10.09 -4.24
C LEU A 201 3.01 11.59 -4.55
N ASP A 202 1.82 12.12 -4.83
CA ASP A 202 1.54 13.55 -5.02
C ASP A 202 1.75 14.39 -3.76
N LEU A 203 1.70 13.76 -2.57
CA LEU A 203 1.86 14.43 -1.28
C LEU A 203 3.31 14.50 -0.78
N ARG A 204 4.27 13.94 -1.52
CA ARG A 204 5.68 13.82 -1.07
C ARG A 204 6.31 15.14 -0.65
N ASP A 205 6.11 16.20 -1.43
CA ASP A 205 6.73 17.49 -1.15
C ASP A 205 6.13 18.15 0.10
N ILE A 206 4.83 18.01 0.28
CA ILE A 206 4.10 18.46 1.47
C ILE A 206 4.59 17.70 2.71
N LEU A 207 4.63 16.37 2.62
CA LEU A 207 5.08 15.52 3.72
C LEU A 207 6.51 15.87 4.12
N ARG A 208 7.42 16.01 3.17
CA ARG A 208 8.82 16.34 3.42
C ARG A 208 9.02 17.72 4.04
N GLY A 209 8.20 18.69 3.62
CA GLY A 209 8.34 20.07 4.09
C GLY A 209 7.62 20.37 5.40
N GLU A 210 6.53 19.66 5.72
CA GLU A 210 5.61 20.08 6.77
C GLU A 210 5.28 18.99 7.80
N ALA A 211 5.41 17.70 7.46
CA ALA A 211 5.04 16.63 8.38
C ALA A 211 6.10 16.40 9.46
N SER A 212 5.67 16.30 10.72
CA SER A 212 6.51 15.89 11.84
C SER A 212 6.71 14.36 11.86
N ALA A 213 5.67 13.60 11.52
CA ALA A 213 5.68 12.14 11.39
C ALA A 213 4.65 11.68 10.36
N ALA A 214 4.87 10.52 9.73
CA ALA A 214 3.91 9.92 8.83
C ALA A 214 4.01 8.40 8.75
N ALA A 215 2.87 7.75 8.45
CA ALA A 215 2.74 6.36 8.08
C ALA A 215 1.70 6.24 6.96
N ASP A 216 1.75 5.18 6.17
CA ASP A 216 0.61 4.81 5.33
C ASP A 216 -0.46 4.09 6.17
N VAL A 217 -1.68 3.99 5.64
CA VAL A 217 -2.82 3.35 6.29
C VAL A 217 -3.08 2.02 5.60
N SER A 218 -2.37 0.99 6.04
CA SER A 218 -2.41 -0.37 5.48
C SER A 218 -3.17 -1.35 6.38
N ASP A 219 -2.86 -1.39 7.68
CA ASP A 219 -3.52 -2.26 8.65
C ASP A 219 -4.85 -1.69 9.15
N GLY A 220 -5.02 -0.38 9.03
CA GLY A 220 -6.15 0.41 9.49
C GLY A 220 -5.70 1.65 10.24
N LEU A 221 -6.44 2.74 10.06
CA LEU A 221 -6.08 4.07 10.57
C LEU A 221 -5.70 4.06 12.05
N VAL A 222 -6.43 3.32 12.90
CA VAL A 222 -6.16 3.25 14.34
C VAL A 222 -4.86 2.49 14.64
N ALA A 223 -4.59 1.39 13.91
CA ALA A 223 -3.35 0.62 14.07
C ALA A 223 -2.14 1.45 13.66
N ASP A 224 -2.24 2.12 12.51
CA ASP A 224 -1.13 2.91 11.93
C ASP A 224 -0.88 4.20 12.72
N ALA A 225 -1.94 4.84 13.26
CA ALA A 225 -1.81 5.88 14.28
C ALA A 225 -1.06 5.36 15.52
N GLY A 226 -1.32 4.11 15.92
CA GLY A 226 -0.64 3.45 17.03
C GLY A 226 0.86 3.27 16.79
N HIS A 227 1.28 3.06 15.54
CA HIS A 227 2.70 3.00 15.18
C HIS A 227 3.38 4.36 15.34
N ILE A 228 2.74 5.46 14.93
CA ILE A 228 3.24 6.82 15.14
C ILE A 228 3.31 7.14 16.63
N ALA A 229 2.23 6.85 17.38
CA ALA A 229 2.15 7.08 18.83
C ALA A 229 3.31 6.40 19.57
N ARG A 230 3.54 5.11 19.28
CA ARG A 230 4.60 4.31 19.89
C ARG A 230 5.99 4.83 19.52
N ALA A 231 6.21 5.12 18.23
CA ALA A 231 7.50 5.58 17.73
C ALA A 231 7.88 6.97 18.26
N SER A 232 6.88 7.79 18.60
CA SER A 232 7.07 9.15 19.14
C SER A 232 6.99 9.21 20.66
N GLY A 233 6.53 8.13 21.33
CA GLY A 233 6.33 8.12 22.79
C GLY A 233 5.20 9.04 23.26
N LEU A 234 4.16 9.21 22.44
CA LEU A 234 3.06 10.15 22.66
C LEU A 234 1.70 9.48 22.50
N ARG A 235 0.65 10.21 22.79
CA ARG A 235 -0.74 9.83 22.56
C ARG A 235 -1.28 10.53 21.32
N LEU A 236 -2.01 9.80 20.48
CA LEU A 236 -2.82 10.33 19.39
C LEU A 236 -4.30 10.16 19.74
N SER A 237 -5.05 11.27 19.76
CA SER A 237 -6.51 11.25 19.97
C SER A 237 -7.19 11.47 18.62
N LEU A 238 -8.06 10.54 18.22
CA LEU A 238 -8.75 10.53 16.93
C LEU A 238 -10.25 10.76 17.13
N ASP A 239 -10.80 11.72 16.40
CA ASP A 239 -12.23 11.99 16.31
C ASP A 239 -12.79 11.36 15.01
N LEU A 240 -13.48 10.23 15.12
CA LEU A 240 -13.99 9.48 13.98
C LEU A 240 -15.13 10.20 13.24
N ASP A 241 -15.79 11.19 13.85
CA ASP A 241 -16.78 12.01 13.14
C ASP A 241 -16.15 12.92 12.09
N ARG A 242 -14.82 13.10 12.15
CA ARG A 242 -14.04 13.89 11.18
C ARG A 242 -13.41 13.05 10.07
N LEU A 243 -13.63 11.74 10.05
CA LEU A 243 -13.08 10.90 8.99
C LEU A 243 -13.57 11.36 7.62
N PRO A 244 -12.66 11.60 6.67
CA PRO A 244 -13.06 11.80 5.29
C PRO A 244 -13.57 10.48 4.72
N LEU A 245 -14.82 10.46 4.30
CA LEU A 245 -15.50 9.29 3.75
C LEU A 245 -15.89 9.52 2.30
N SER A 246 -15.76 8.48 1.49
CA SER A 246 -16.29 8.47 0.13
C SER A 246 -17.83 8.48 0.13
N ALA A 247 -18.44 8.85 -0.99
CA ALA A 247 -19.90 8.80 -1.11
C ALA A 247 -20.48 7.38 -0.88
N PRO A 248 -19.88 6.29 -1.40
CA PRO A 248 -20.30 4.92 -1.04
C PRO A 248 -20.16 4.61 0.45
N ALA A 249 -19.06 5.00 1.09
CA ALA A 249 -18.87 4.78 2.53
C ALA A 249 -19.89 5.57 3.37
N VAL A 250 -20.24 6.80 2.97
CA VAL A 250 -21.31 7.60 3.62
C VAL A 250 -22.68 6.88 3.49
N ARG A 251 -23.02 6.36 2.30
CA ARG A 251 -24.26 5.58 2.11
C ARG A 251 -24.28 4.34 2.99
N TRP A 252 -23.19 3.60 3.00
CA TRP A 252 -23.04 2.42 3.86
C TRP A 252 -23.20 2.76 5.34
N LEU A 253 -22.52 3.82 5.82
CA LEU A 253 -22.60 4.28 7.21
C LEU A 253 -24.01 4.68 7.61
N ALA A 254 -24.76 5.36 6.73
CA ALA A 254 -26.13 5.80 7.01
C ALA A 254 -27.10 4.63 7.20
N ALA A 255 -26.80 3.45 6.65
CA ALA A 255 -27.61 2.24 6.80
C ALA A 255 -27.25 1.43 8.08
N GLN A 256 -26.23 1.83 8.84
CA GLN A 256 -25.81 1.05 10.00
C GLN A 256 -26.63 1.41 11.27
N PRO A 257 -27.02 0.42 12.07
CA PRO A 257 -27.81 0.65 13.28
C PRO A 257 -27.01 1.37 14.40
N ASP A 258 -25.70 1.16 14.44
CA ASP A 258 -24.77 1.80 15.38
C ASP A 258 -23.70 2.56 14.59
N ARG A 259 -23.89 3.89 14.50
CA ARG A 259 -22.97 4.76 13.76
C ARG A 259 -21.55 4.76 14.38
N GLY A 260 -21.45 4.72 15.71
CA GLY A 260 -20.14 4.74 16.38
C GLY A 260 -19.32 3.48 16.06
N MET A 261 -19.93 2.31 16.20
CA MET A 261 -19.28 1.04 15.86
C MET A 261 -19.00 0.93 14.35
N ALA A 262 -19.85 1.48 13.50
CA ALA A 262 -19.61 1.51 12.08
C ALA A 262 -18.41 2.38 11.70
N LEU A 263 -18.24 3.55 12.34
CA LEU A 263 -17.05 4.39 12.19
C LEU A 263 -15.78 3.67 12.67
N VAL A 264 -15.84 2.96 13.79
CA VAL A 264 -14.73 2.11 14.26
C VAL A 264 -14.39 1.05 13.20
N ARG A 265 -15.39 0.39 12.60
CA ARG A 265 -15.17 -0.58 11.54
C ARG A 265 -14.43 0.05 10.35
N LEU A 266 -14.85 1.23 9.90
CA LEU A 266 -14.17 1.95 8.81
C LEU A 266 -12.71 2.27 9.18
N ALA A 267 -12.47 2.78 10.39
CA ALA A 267 -11.15 3.18 10.86
C ALA A 267 -10.19 2.01 11.15
N THR A 268 -10.68 0.76 11.19
CA THR A 268 -9.90 -0.43 11.55
C THR A 268 -9.85 -1.50 10.47
N SER A 269 -10.45 -1.26 9.30
CA SER A 269 -10.56 -2.28 8.25
C SER A 269 -9.29 -2.52 7.45
N GLY A 270 -8.42 -1.50 7.32
CA GLY A 270 -7.20 -1.57 6.51
C GLY A 270 -7.44 -1.46 4.99
N ASP A 271 -6.38 -1.70 4.24
CA ASP A 271 -6.34 -1.67 2.75
C ASP A 271 -6.69 -0.30 2.13
N ASP A 272 -6.64 0.81 2.89
CA ASP A 272 -6.93 2.15 2.36
C ASP A 272 -5.76 2.76 1.59
N TYR A 273 -4.52 2.51 2.05
CA TYR A 273 -3.28 3.02 1.46
C TYR A 273 -3.29 4.53 1.27
N GLU A 274 -3.92 5.22 2.23
CA GLU A 274 -3.82 6.66 2.45
C GLU A 274 -2.62 6.97 3.34
N VAL A 275 -2.35 8.24 3.62
CA VAL A 275 -1.29 8.66 4.54
C VAL A 275 -1.88 9.32 5.77
N ILE A 276 -1.58 8.78 6.96
CA ILE A 276 -1.76 9.49 8.23
C ILE A 276 -0.47 10.24 8.57
N ALA A 277 -0.60 11.51 8.91
CA ALA A 277 0.53 12.35 9.27
C ALA A 277 0.22 13.31 10.41
N THR A 278 1.28 13.83 11.05
CA THR A 278 1.18 14.85 12.08
C THR A 278 1.83 16.16 11.61
N PHE A 279 1.19 17.30 11.91
CA PHE A 279 1.59 18.61 11.44
C PHE A 279 1.58 19.64 12.56
N ALA A 280 2.60 20.51 12.61
CA ALA A 280 2.62 21.63 13.54
C ALA A 280 1.75 22.79 13.01
N GLY A 281 0.84 23.28 13.82
CA GLY A 281 0.09 24.53 13.59
C GLY A 281 -1.09 24.44 12.62
N SER A 282 -0.93 23.99 11.37
CA SER A 282 -2.00 23.92 10.37
C SER A 282 -1.95 22.63 9.57
N VAL A 283 -3.08 22.26 8.96
CA VAL A 283 -3.18 21.09 8.08
C VAL A 283 -3.03 21.55 6.64
N PRO A 284 -2.05 21.03 5.88
CA PRO A 284 -1.88 21.39 4.47
C PRO A 284 -2.99 20.82 3.57
N ALA A 285 -3.07 21.35 2.35
CA ALA A 285 -3.98 20.83 1.34
C ALA A 285 -3.72 19.35 1.04
N GLY A 286 -4.78 18.58 0.76
CA GLY A 286 -4.71 17.14 0.56
C GLY A 286 -4.88 16.30 1.83
N PHE A 287 -4.91 16.95 3.01
CA PHE A 287 -5.15 16.30 4.30
C PHE A 287 -6.39 16.84 5.00
N VAL A 288 -7.02 16.02 5.81
CA VAL A 288 -8.16 16.34 6.67
C VAL A 288 -7.78 16.12 8.12
N ARG A 289 -7.97 17.15 8.98
CA ARG A 289 -7.76 17.02 10.43
C ARG A 289 -8.73 15.99 11.01
N ILE A 290 -8.19 15.00 11.72
CA ILE A 290 -8.94 13.95 12.40
C ILE A 290 -8.62 13.84 13.87
N GLY A 291 -7.66 14.61 14.39
CA GLY A 291 -7.26 14.48 15.79
C GLY A 291 -6.12 15.41 16.17
N GLU A 292 -5.49 15.06 17.30
CA GLU A 292 -4.37 15.79 17.86
C GLU A 292 -3.40 14.88 18.62
N VAL A 293 -2.17 15.34 18.79
CA VAL A 293 -1.11 14.68 19.54
C VAL A 293 -0.98 15.30 20.92
N SER A 294 -0.95 14.48 21.96
CA SER A 294 -0.79 14.92 23.35
C SER A 294 0.24 14.09 24.10
N THR A 295 0.59 14.55 25.32
CA THR A 295 1.39 13.74 26.24
C THR A 295 0.59 12.52 26.67
N GLY A 296 1.25 11.38 26.81
CA GLY A 296 0.63 10.08 27.13
C GLY A 296 1.11 9.00 26.19
N ALA A 297 0.38 7.92 26.06
CA ALA A 297 0.74 6.80 25.20
C ALA A 297 -0.49 6.19 24.51
N GLY A 298 -0.27 5.62 23.32
CA GLY A 298 -1.29 4.87 22.58
C GLY A 298 -2.22 5.75 21.75
N VAL A 299 -3.38 5.20 21.39
CA VAL A 299 -4.41 5.87 20.59
C VAL A 299 -5.71 5.89 21.37
N GLU A 300 -6.31 7.05 21.49
CA GLU A 300 -7.67 7.25 21.96
C GLU A 300 -8.59 7.56 20.78
N VAL A 301 -9.79 7.00 20.81
CA VAL A 301 -10.74 7.11 19.71
C VAL A 301 -12.07 7.60 20.25
N SER A 302 -12.64 8.63 19.63
CA SER A 302 -13.96 9.15 20.00
C SER A 302 -14.90 9.21 18.78
N ALA A 303 -16.20 9.07 19.07
CA ALA A 303 -17.29 9.33 18.13
C ALA A 303 -18.47 9.97 18.88
N ALA A 304 -19.13 10.95 18.29
CA ALA A 304 -20.19 11.76 18.89
C ALA A 304 -19.78 12.36 20.26
N GLY A 305 -18.50 12.77 20.38
CA GLY A 305 -17.93 13.37 21.59
C GLY A 305 -17.79 12.40 22.77
N ARG A 306 -17.82 11.09 22.54
CA ARG A 306 -17.65 10.04 23.55
C ARG A 306 -16.53 9.10 23.13
N ASP A 307 -15.78 8.61 24.12
CA ASP A 307 -14.78 7.59 23.89
C ASP A 307 -15.45 6.29 23.41
N VAL A 308 -14.88 5.69 22.37
CA VAL A 308 -15.37 4.43 21.79
C VAL A 308 -14.30 3.37 21.99
N PRO A 309 -14.64 2.23 22.61
CA PRO A 309 -13.68 1.15 22.78
C PRO A 309 -13.33 0.51 21.43
N VAL A 310 -12.03 0.40 21.15
CA VAL A 310 -11.50 -0.29 19.98
C VAL A 310 -10.86 -1.59 20.45
N ALA A 311 -11.57 -2.70 20.28
CA ALA A 311 -11.08 -4.01 20.69
C ALA A 311 -9.82 -4.44 19.91
N ARG A 312 -9.74 -4.04 18.62
CA ARG A 312 -8.61 -4.32 17.74
C ARG A 312 -8.42 -3.15 16.77
N GLY A 313 -7.24 -2.55 16.79
CA GLY A 313 -6.94 -1.33 16.02
C GLY A 313 -6.82 -1.53 14.51
N GLY A 314 -6.63 -2.77 14.03
CA GLY A 314 -6.44 -3.09 12.63
C GLY A 314 -6.13 -4.56 12.39
N TRP A 315 -5.70 -4.87 11.18
CA TRP A 315 -5.32 -6.23 10.77
C TRP A 315 -4.07 -6.71 11.52
N ARG A 316 -3.94 -8.03 11.71
CA ARG A 316 -2.74 -8.70 12.24
C ARG A 316 -2.62 -10.07 11.59
N HIS A 317 -1.44 -10.39 11.10
CA HIS A 317 -1.14 -11.68 10.48
C HIS A 317 -0.95 -12.83 11.49
N LEU A 318 -0.57 -12.54 12.75
CA LEU A 318 -0.27 -13.51 13.81
C LEU A 318 -0.96 -13.15 15.12
#